data_bc3141d003b8053382be2827ba16dd3f
#
_entry.id   bc3141d003b8053382be2827ba16dd3f
#
_cell.length_a   1.000
_cell.length_b   1.000
_cell.length_c   1.000
_cell.angle_alpha   90.00
_cell.angle_beta   90.00
_cell.angle_gamma   90.00
#
_symmetry.space_group_name_H-M   'P 1'
#
loop_
_entity.id
_entity.type
_entity.pdbx_description
1 polymer ?
#
loop_
_entity_poly.entity_id
_entity_poly.type
_entity_poly.pdbx_seq_one_letter_code
_entity_poly.pdbx_strand_id
1 'polypeptide(L)'
;MTTTPIPNNETAPEAAPSTIEEAAVSTTIAASEVPEHPFARIGEDGTVYVKDGDEERVIGGFPEGIPASPYALYERRYADLEATIKLFEDRLGTLSPRDIDQTLATLREQVASPNVIGDIPALRERVAAVEKAAEERKEIAREERKAAKAAALAERTSVVERAEAIVAQDPAKTHWKQSGQTLRDLLDEWKNLQRRGPRLEKAI
;
A
#
# COMPACT_ATOMS: atom_id res chain seq x y z
N MET A 1 44.06 41.73 33.17
CA MET A 1 43.76 42.98 32.47
C MET A 1 44.46 42.93 31.14
N THR A 2 43.78 42.65 30.08
CA THR A 2 44.01 43.18 28.76
C THR A 2 43.07 42.42 27.79
N THR A 3 42.01 43.08 27.48
CA THR A 3 40.97 42.67 26.54
C THR A 3 41.50 42.90 25.13
N THR A 4 41.52 41.88 24.31
CA THR A 4 41.80 42.02 22.88
C THR A 4 40.48 41.83 22.09
N PRO A 5 40.05 42.79 21.27
CA PRO A 5 38.83 42.67 20.47
C PRO A 5 39.11 41.86 19.22
N ILE A 6 38.13 41.02 18.86
CA ILE A 6 38.04 40.26 17.61
C ILE A 6 37.54 41.21 16.51
N PRO A 7 38.17 41.28 15.34
CA PRO A 7 37.62 42.04 14.22
C PRO A 7 36.50 41.25 13.54
N ASN A 8 35.34 41.88 13.42
CA ASN A 8 34.31 41.55 12.44
C ASN A 8 34.92 41.53 11.05
N ASN A 9 34.79 40.42 10.33
CA ASN A 9 34.91 40.41 8.91
C ASN A 9 33.55 40.13 8.27
N GLU A 10 32.90 41.19 7.97
CA GLU A 10 31.76 41.37 7.12
C GLU A 10 32.23 41.24 5.68
N THR A 11 31.80 40.21 4.98
CA THR A 11 31.48 40.25 3.53
C THR A 11 31.04 38.87 3.11
N ALA A 12 29.73 38.59 3.19
CA ALA A 12 29.11 37.53 2.41
C ALA A 12 28.87 38.06 0.98
N PRO A 13 29.22 37.35 -0.07
CA PRO A 13 28.71 37.67 -1.38
C PRO A 13 27.24 37.20 -1.45
N GLU A 14 26.39 38.16 -1.63
CA GLU A 14 25.00 38.08 -2.05
C GLU A 14 24.91 37.16 -3.29
N ALA A 15 24.51 35.91 -3.07
CA ALA A 15 24.11 35.02 -4.14
C ALA A 15 22.75 35.47 -4.64
N ALA A 16 22.72 36.13 -5.76
CA ALA A 16 21.52 36.44 -6.51
C ALA A 16 20.67 35.15 -6.68
N PRO A 17 19.35 35.22 -6.50
CA PRO A 17 18.48 34.12 -6.85
C PRO A 17 18.58 33.94 -8.37
N SER A 18 19.12 32.81 -8.79
CA SER A 18 18.96 32.32 -10.16
C SER A 18 17.49 32.07 -10.39
N THR A 19 16.80 33.07 -10.86
CA THR A 19 15.49 32.93 -11.49
C THR A 19 15.72 32.07 -12.72
N ILE A 20 15.50 30.76 -12.56
CA ILE A 20 15.24 29.89 -13.70
C ILE A 20 13.82 30.28 -14.12
N GLU A 21 13.76 31.33 -14.90
CA GLU A 21 12.63 31.67 -15.72
C GLU A 21 12.57 30.59 -16.82
N GLU A 22 11.97 29.44 -16.46
CA GLU A 22 11.50 28.46 -17.43
C GLU A 22 10.37 29.16 -18.20
N ALA A 23 10.80 29.89 -19.21
CA ALA A 23 9.92 30.40 -20.24
C ALA A 23 9.31 29.18 -20.95
N ALA A 24 8.26 28.63 -20.38
CA ALA A 24 7.29 27.82 -21.10
C ALA A 24 6.73 28.76 -22.19
N VAL A 25 7.34 28.69 -23.38
CA VAL A 25 6.78 29.28 -24.59
C VAL A 25 5.47 28.54 -24.82
N SER A 26 4.39 29.08 -24.26
CA SER A 26 3.03 28.59 -24.48
C SER A 26 2.65 28.93 -25.92
N THR A 27 3.14 28.11 -26.86
CA THR A 27 2.66 28.16 -28.24
C THR A 27 1.22 27.67 -28.22
N THR A 28 0.29 28.59 -28.27
CA THR A 28 -1.14 28.31 -28.41
C THR A 28 -1.41 27.91 -29.84
N ILE A 29 -2.15 26.82 -30.05
CA ILE A 29 -2.57 26.32 -31.37
C ILE A 29 -4.08 26.53 -31.56
N ALA A 30 -4.52 26.56 -32.82
CA ALA A 30 -5.95 26.60 -33.13
C ALA A 30 -6.58 25.22 -32.86
N ALA A 31 -7.88 25.19 -32.54
CA ALA A 31 -8.59 23.94 -32.29
C ALA A 31 -8.52 22.96 -33.49
N SER A 32 -8.42 23.49 -34.70
CA SER A 32 -8.23 22.68 -35.93
C SER A 32 -6.84 22.06 -36.11
N GLU A 33 -5.88 22.49 -35.34
CA GLU A 33 -4.48 21.97 -35.37
C GLU A 33 -4.20 20.97 -34.25
N VAL A 34 -5.21 20.68 -33.41
CA VAL A 34 -5.08 19.72 -32.33
C VAL A 34 -4.96 18.31 -32.93
N PRO A 35 -3.93 17.52 -32.55
CA PRO A 35 -3.81 16.14 -33.03
C PRO A 35 -4.99 15.28 -32.58
N GLU A 36 -5.46 14.39 -33.45
CA GLU A 36 -6.48 13.42 -33.10
C GLU A 36 -5.98 12.44 -32.02
N HIS A 37 -6.82 12.16 -31.03
CA HIS A 37 -6.51 11.22 -29.96
C HIS A 37 -7.61 10.15 -29.84
N PRO A 38 -7.28 8.85 -29.74
CA PRO A 38 -8.28 7.78 -29.76
C PRO A 38 -9.26 7.85 -28.59
N PHE A 39 -8.81 8.36 -27.43
CA PHE A 39 -9.59 8.43 -26.19
C PHE A 39 -10.03 9.83 -25.78
N ALA A 40 -9.73 10.87 -26.57
CA ALA A 40 -10.06 12.23 -26.20
C ALA A 40 -10.31 13.11 -27.41
N ARG A 41 -11.03 14.23 -27.19
CA ARG A 41 -11.14 15.33 -28.16
C ARG A 41 -11.16 16.65 -27.42
N ILE A 42 -10.84 17.72 -28.15
CA ILE A 42 -10.95 19.10 -27.65
C ILE A 42 -12.02 19.82 -28.46
N GLY A 43 -12.95 20.49 -27.74
CA GLY A 43 -13.94 21.33 -28.35
C GLY A 43 -13.38 22.66 -28.88
N GLU A 44 -14.11 23.36 -29.70
CA GLU A 44 -13.76 24.69 -30.23
C GLU A 44 -13.57 25.74 -29.12
N ASP A 45 -14.22 25.52 -27.98
CA ASP A 45 -14.14 26.32 -26.75
C ASP A 45 -12.94 25.96 -25.85
N GLY A 46 -12.06 25.03 -26.30
CA GLY A 46 -10.91 24.52 -25.53
C GLY A 46 -11.31 23.50 -24.46
N THR A 47 -12.56 23.04 -24.39
CA THR A 47 -12.99 22.01 -23.43
C THR A 47 -12.43 20.64 -23.82
N VAL A 48 -11.84 19.93 -22.87
CA VAL A 48 -11.27 18.59 -23.03
C VAL A 48 -12.29 17.53 -22.67
N TYR A 49 -12.61 16.68 -23.64
CA TYR A 49 -13.50 15.54 -23.49
C TYR A 49 -12.70 14.25 -23.53
N VAL A 50 -13.03 13.31 -22.66
CA VAL A 50 -12.49 11.94 -22.67
C VAL A 50 -13.60 10.95 -22.96
N LYS A 51 -13.27 9.92 -23.72
CA LYS A 51 -14.13 8.75 -23.95
C LYS A 51 -14.02 7.81 -22.75
N ASP A 52 -15.15 7.56 -22.10
CA ASP A 52 -15.27 6.65 -20.96
C ASP A 52 -16.27 5.54 -21.33
N GLY A 53 -15.77 4.52 -22.06
CA GLY A 53 -16.59 3.53 -22.74
C GLY A 53 -17.34 4.17 -23.91
N ASP A 54 -18.68 4.10 -23.88
CA ASP A 54 -19.58 4.66 -24.91
C ASP A 54 -19.96 6.13 -24.63
N GLU A 55 -19.56 6.68 -23.47
CA GLU A 55 -19.88 8.04 -23.05
C GLU A 55 -18.68 8.98 -23.20
N GLU A 56 -18.99 10.28 -23.40
CA GLU A 56 -17.99 11.34 -23.34
C GLU A 56 -18.16 12.17 -22.07
N ARG A 57 -17.05 12.45 -21.41
CA ARG A 57 -17.02 13.22 -20.18
C ARG A 57 -16.03 14.37 -20.28
N VAL A 58 -16.40 15.54 -19.75
CA VAL A 58 -15.49 16.68 -19.61
C VAL A 58 -14.52 16.41 -18.44
N ILE A 59 -13.23 16.62 -18.70
CA ILE A 59 -12.17 16.45 -17.70
C ILE A 59 -11.39 17.74 -17.41
N GLY A 60 -11.57 18.76 -18.23
CA GLY A 60 -10.93 20.06 -18.07
C GLY A 60 -11.10 20.95 -19.27
N GLY A 61 -10.29 22.00 -19.37
CA GLY A 61 -10.31 22.93 -20.50
C GLY A 61 -9.15 23.89 -20.48
N PHE A 62 -8.96 24.60 -21.59
CA PHE A 62 -7.91 25.58 -21.83
C PHE A 62 -8.53 26.96 -22.16
N PRO A 63 -9.02 27.72 -21.16
CA PRO A 63 -9.71 29.00 -21.41
C PRO A 63 -8.77 30.07 -21.99
N GLU A 64 -7.48 30.00 -21.77
CA GLU A 64 -6.46 30.94 -22.25
C GLU A 64 -5.86 30.55 -23.60
N GLY A 65 -6.32 29.44 -24.19
CA GLY A 65 -5.85 28.89 -25.46
C GLY A 65 -5.25 27.51 -25.35
N ILE A 66 -5.34 26.74 -26.44
CA ILE A 66 -4.94 25.33 -26.47
C ILE A 66 -3.41 25.23 -26.62
N PRO A 67 -2.69 24.57 -25.68
CA PRO A 67 -1.25 24.40 -25.77
C PRO A 67 -0.87 23.42 -26.88
N ALA A 68 0.39 23.44 -27.35
CA ALA A 68 0.88 22.55 -28.40
C ALA A 68 0.79 21.05 -28.07
N SER A 69 0.75 20.70 -26.78
CA SER A 69 0.62 19.32 -26.31
C SER A 69 -0.55 19.21 -25.30
N PRO A 70 -1.78 19.37 -25.73
CA PRO A 70 -2.94 19.55 -24.83
C PRO A 70 -3.29 18.27 -24.07
N TYR A 71 -2.91 17.10 -24.56
CA TYR A 71 -3.22 15.81 -23.91
C TYR A 71 -2.15 15.36 -22.93
N ALA A 72 -0.92 15.86 -23.04
CA ALA A 72 0.25 15.36 -22.31
C ALA A 72 0.07 15.29 -20.77
N LEU A 73 -0.60 16.30 -20.19
CA LEU A 73 -0.88 16.29 -18.74
C LEU A 73 -1.80 15.15 -18.33
N TYR A 74 -2.83 14.88 -19.10
CA TYR A 74 -3.85 13.87 -18.81
C TYR A 74 -3.35 12.46 -19.12
N GLU A 75 -2.55 12.30 -20.18
CA GLU A 75 -1.84 11.04 -20.49
C GLU A 75 -0.85 10.67 -19.39
N ARG A 76 -0.10 11.65 -18.88
CA ARG A 76 0.81 11.44 -17.76
C ARG A 76 0.06 10.99 -16.50
N ARG A 77 -1.08 11.61 -16.19
CA ARG A 77 -1.92 11.18 -15.07
C ARG A 77 -2.46 9.76 -15.24
N TYR A 78 -2.76 9.37 -16.48
CA TYR A 78 -3.14 7.98 -16.79
C TYR A 78 -2.00 7.03 -16.49
N ALA A 79 -0.79 7.32 -16.96
CA ALA A 79 0.39 6.51 -16.70
C ALA A 79 0.74 6.44 -15.19
N ASP A 80 0.60 7.54 -14.46
CA ASP A 80 0.81 7.57 -13.00
C ASP A 80 -0.21 6.68 -12.26
N LEU A 81 -1.48 6.70 -12.69
CA LEU A 81 -2.53 5.85 -12.13
C LEU A 81 -2.28 4.37 -12.45
N GLU A 82 -1.90 4.05 -13.69
CA GLU A 82 -1.52 2.71 -14.10
C GLU A 82 -0.31 2.18 -13.30
N ALA A 83 0.72 3.01 -13.11
CA ALA A 83 1.88 2.68 -12.29
C ALA A 83 1.49 2.43 -10.81
N THR A 84 0.53 3.20 -10.29
CA THR A 84 0.01 3.01 -8.92
C THR A 84 -0.68 1.66 -8.77
N ILE A 85 -1.53 1.28 -9.72
CA ILE A 85 -2.20 -0.02 -9.74
C ILE A 85 -1.17 -1.14 -9.80
N LYS A 86 -0.17 -1.02 -10.70
CA LYS A 86 0.90 -2.00 -10.84
C LYS A 86 1.71 -2.15 -9.55
N LEU A 87 2.08 -1.05 -8.91
CA LEU A 87 2.80 -1.09 -7.64
C LEU A 87 2.01 -1.81 -6.55
N PHE A 88 0.70 -1.63 -6.52
CA PHE A 88 -0.16 -2.34 -5.58
C PHE A 88 -0.22 -3.84 -5.89
N GLU A 89 -0.36 -4.23 -7.16
CA GLU A 89 -0.28 -5.63 -7.60
C GLU A 89 1.01 -6.30 -7.12
N ASP A 90 2.16 -5.66 -7.37
CA ASP A 90 3.48 -6.18 -7.03
C ASP A 90 3.66 -6.35 -5.50
N ARG A 91 3.01 -5.51 -4.70
CA ARG A 91 3.11 -5.52 -3.23
C ARG A 91 2.02 -6.32 -2.52
N LEU A 92 1.00 -6.77 -3.22
CA LEU A 92 -0.19 -7.42 -2.63
C LEU A 92 0.18 -8.59 -1.68
N GLY A 93 1.21 -9.36 -2.03
CA GLY A 93 1.68 -10.50 -1.23
C GLY A 93 2.28 -10.12 0.14
N THR A 94 2.72 -8.88 0.30
CA THR A 94 3.43 -8.39 1.51
C THR A 94 2.58 -7.46 2.39
N LEU A 95 1.48 -6.95 1.86
CA LEU A 95 0.61 -6.00 2.57
C LEU A 95 -0.24 -6.71 3.64
N SER A 96 -0.56 -5.96 4.70
CA SER A 96 -1.54 -6.42 5.67
C SER A 96 -2.97 -6.35 5.09
N PRO A 97 -3.92 -7.17 5.55
CA PRO A 97 -5.31 -7.10 5.08
C PRO A 97 -5.94 -5.72 5.20
N ARG A 98 -5.59 -4.96 6.23
CA ARG A 98 -6.08 -3.59 6.44
C ARG A 98 -5.53 -2.63 5.38
N ASP A 99 -4.22 -2.74 5.08
CA ASP A 99 -3.59 -1.88 4.07
C ASP A 99 -4.12 -2.21 2.67
N ILE A 100 -4.42 -3.49 2.40
CA ILE A 100 -5.08 -3.93 1.18
C ILE A 100 -6.44 -3.25 1.04
N ASP A 101 -7.30 -3.32 2.06
CA ASP A 101 -8.64 -2.73 2.03
C ASP A 101 -8.59 -1.20 1.83
N GLN A 102 -7.67 -0.52 2.52
CA GLN A 102 -7.50 0.93 2.40
C GLN A 102 -7.02 1.33 1.01
N THR A 103 -6.04 0.60 0.45
CA THR A 103 -5.52 0.90 -0.89
C THR A 103 -6.56 0.64 -1.97
N LEU A 104 -7.32 -0.47 -1.86
CA LEU A 104 -8.42 -0.76 -2.79
C LEU A 104 -9.50 0.30 -2.76
N ALA A 105 -9.90 0.80 -1.59
CA ALA A 105 -10.85 1.89 -1.48
C ALA A 105 -10.37 3.15 -2.23
N THR A 106 -9.11 3.53 -2.04
CA THR A 106 -8.49 4.66 -2.74
C THR A 106 -8.44 4.44 -4.26
N LEU A 107 -8.04 3.26 -4.71
CA LEU A 107 -7.99 2.94 -6.15
C LEU A 107 -9.38 2.97 -6.80
N ARG A 108 -10.41 2.47 -6.12
CA ARG A 108 -11.80 2.55 -6.59
C ARG A 108 -12.25 3.99 -6.80
N GLU A 109 -11.98 4.87 -5.85
CA GLU A 109 -12.29 6.28 -5.96
C GLU A 109 -11.54 6.93 -7.14
N GLN A 110 -10.26 6.61 -7.29
CA GLN A 110 -9.44 7.17 -8.36
C GLN A 110 -9.90 6.73 -9.76
N VAL A 111 -10.38 5.50 -9.94
CA VAL A 111 -10.84 4.99 -11.25
C VAL A 111 -12.34 5.22 -11.52
N ALA A 112 -13.10 5.66 -10.51
CA ALA A 112 -14.54 5.91 -10.68
C ALA A 112 -14.80 7.02 -11.71
N SER A 113 -14.11 8.15 -11.57
CA SER A 113 -14.22 9.30 -12.46
C SER A 113 -12.87 10.01 -12.65
N PRO A 114 -11.88 9.36 -13.27
CA PRO A 114 -10.52 9.87 -13.33
C PRO A 114 -10.41 11.00 -14.37
N ASN A 115 -9.70 12.07 -14.02
CA ASN A 115 -9.37 13.14 -14.95
C ASN A 115 -8.08 12.80 -15.71
N VAL A 116 -8.17 11.78 -16.55
CA VAL A 116 -7.05 11.19 -17.31
C VAL A 116 -7.48 10.96 -18.77
N ILE A 117 -6.53 10.79 -19.66
CA ILE A 117 -6.77 10.39 -21.05
C ILE A 117 -6.08 9.06 -21.29
N GLY A 118 -6.86 8.05 -21.65
CA GLY A 118 -6.44 6.67 -21.90
C GLY A 118 -7.62 5.71 -21.89
N ASP A 119 -7.35 4.43 -21.87
CA ASP A 119 -8.36 3.38 -21.79
C ASP A 119 -8.89 3.22 -20.35
N ILE A 120 -9.87 4.05 -19.98
CA ILE A 120 -10.48 4.05 -18.64
C ILE A 120 -11.19 2.71 -18.34
N PRO A 121 -11.96 2.12 -19.26
CA PRO A 121 -12.52 0.79 -19.07
C PRO A 121 -11.46 -0.26 -18.71
N ALA A 122 -10.34 -0.31 -19.43
CA ALA A 122 -9.24 -1.24 -19.13
C ALA A 122 -8.64 -1.04 -17.74
N LEU A 123 -8.51 0.22 -17.28
CA LEU A 123 -8.08 0.51 -15.90
C LEU A 123 -9.06 -0.05 -14.87
N ARG A 124 -10.37 0.11 -15.08
CA ARG A 124 -11.40 -0.43 -14.18
C ARG A 124 -11.39 -1.95 -14.15
N GLU A 125 -11.26 -2.59 -15.29
CA GLU A 125 -11.13 -4.06 -15.39
C GLU A 125 -9.89 -4.55 -14.62
N ARG A 126 -8.77 -3.84 -14.76
CA ARG A 126 -7.55 -4.18 -14.05
C ARG A 126 -7.71 -4.03 -12.53
N VAL A 127 -8.33 -2.95 -12.05
CA VAL A 127 -8.65 -2.79 -10.63
C VAL A 127 -9.55 -3.91 -10.13
N ALA A 128 -10.59 -4.29 -10.88
CA ALA A 128 -11.47 -5.41 -10.52
C ALA A 128 -10.72 -6.76 -10.44
N ALA A 129 -9.76 -7.00 -11.35
CA ALA A 129 -8.90 -8.19 -11.28
C ALA A 129 -8.01 -8.19 -10.03
N VAL A 130 -7.44 -7.03 -9.68
CA VAL A 130 -6.63 -6.86 -8.47
C VAL A 130 -7.46 -7.04 -7.20
N GLU A 131 -8.70 -6.55 -7.18
CA GLU A 131 -9.64 -6.77 -6.08
C GLU A 131 -9.88 -8.25 -5.83
N LYS A 132 -10.11 -9.01 -6.90
CA LYS A 132 -10.28 -10.46 -6.79
C LYS A 132 -9.04 -11.15 -6.23
N ALA A 133 -7.86 -10.81 -6.74
CA ALA A 133 -6.60 -11.34 -6.23
C ALA A 133 -6.36 -10.96 -4.76
N ALA A 134 -6.77 -9.76 -4.37
CA ALA A 134 -6.67 -9.28 -2.98
C ALA A 134 -7.58 -10.07 -2.03
N GLU A 135 -8.81 -10.37 -2.44
CA GLU A 135 -9.72 -11.21 -1.63
C GLU A 135 -9.16 -12.63 -1.48
N GLU A 136 -8.67 -13.24 -2.57
CA GLU A 136 -8.02 -14.55 -2.52
C GLU A 136 -6.82 -14.55 -1.54
N ARG A 137 -5.98 -13.50 -1.59
CA ARG A 137 -4.83 -13.37 -0.68
C ARG A 137 -5.26 -13.18 0.78
N LYS A 138 -6.32 -12.43 1.05
CA LYS A 138 -6.87 -12.25 2.41
C LYS A 138 -7.41 -13.57 2.96
N GLU A 139 -8.10 -14.36 2.14
CA GLU A 139 -8.62 -15.66 2.56
C GLU A 139 -7.48 -16.66 2.87
N ILE A 140 -6.45 -16.72 2.02
CA ILE A 140 -5.25 -17.51 2.29
C ILE A 140 -4.62 -17.08 3.63
N ALA A 141 -4.42 -15.79 3.85
CA ALA A 141 -3.85 -15.27 5.09
C ALA A 141 -4.71 -15.61 6.33
N ARG A 142 -6.03 -15.64 6.16
CA ARG A 142 -6.98 -16.03 7.20
C ARG A 142 -6.84 -17.51 7.57
N GLU A 143 -6.79 -18.38 6.57
CA GLU A 143 -6.61 -19.82 6.81
C GLU A 143 -5.22 -20.14 7.39
N GLU A 144 -4.17 -19.48 6.91
CA GLU A 144 -2.82 -19.60 7.51
C GLU A 144 -2.82 -19.22 9.00
N ARG A 145 -3.49 -18.11 9.36
CA ARG A 145 -3.61 -17.69 10.78
C ARG A 145 -4.40 -18.69 11.61
N LYS A 146 -5.47 -19.24 11.04
CA LYS A 146 -6.29 -20.26 11.71
C LYS A 146 -5.49 -21.55 11.93
N ALA A 147 -4.77 -22.01 10.92
CA ALA A 147 -3.89 -23.16 11.01
C ALA A 147 -2.76 -22.93 12.04
N ALA A 148 -2.13 -21.76 12.03
CA ALA A 148 -1.10 -21.41 13.01
C ALA A 148 -1.64 -21.37 14.45
N LYS A 149 -2.86 -20.85 14.65
CA LYS A 149 -3.54 -20.89 15.98
C LYS A 149 -3.83 -22.32 16.41
N ALA A 150 -4.32 -23.17 15.52
CA ALA A 150 -4.63 -24.57 15.81
C ALA A 150 -3.35 -25.35 16.16
N ALA A 151 -2.29 -25.17 15.40
CA ALA A 151 -0.98 -25.79 15.68
C ALA A 151 -0.44 -25.35 17.05
N ALA A 152 -0.45 -24.06 17.36
CA ALA A 152 0.00 -23.54 18.64
C ALA A 152 -0.86 -24.03 19.81
N LEU A 153 -2.15 -24.25 19.60
CA LEU A 153 -3.04 -24.86 20.61
C LEU A 153 -2.66 -26.31 20.83
N ALA A 154 -2.47 -27.10 19.77
CA ALA A 154 -2.09 -28.50 19.85
C ALA A 154 -0.74 -28.71 20.59
N GLU A 155 0.28 -27.87 20.27
CA GLU A 155 1.57 -27.90 20.99
C GLU A 155 1.39 -27.63 22.48
N ARG A 156 0.61 -26.62 22.85
CA ARG A 156 0.34 -26.30 24.27
C ARG A 156 -0.44 -27.41 24.97
N THR A 157 -1.45 -27.98 24.30
CA THR A 157 -2.22 -29.11 24.82
C THR A 157 -1.32 -30.31 25.09
N SER A 158 -0.40 -30.64 24.17
CA SER A 158 0.55 -31.73 24.36
C SER A 158 1.46 -31.53 25.57
N VAL A 159 1.90 -30.29 25.86
CA VAL A 159 2.68 -30.01 27.08
C VAL A 159 1.86 -30.26 28.35
N VAL A 160 0.59 -29.87 28.36
CA VAL A 160 -0.33 -30.09 29.49
C VAL A 160 -0.60 -31.58 29.70
N GLU A 161 -0.92 -32.32 28.63
CA GLU A 161 -1.16 -33.76 28.70
C GLU A 161 0.05 -34.52 29.26
N ARG A 162 1.29 -34.14 28.86
CA ARG A 162 2.51 -34.70 29.38
C ARG A 162 2.71 -34.40 30.88
N ALA A 163 2.35 -33.21 31.33
CA ALA A 163 2.39 -32.83 32.73
C ALA A 163 1.34 -33.61 33.55
N GLU A 164 0.12 -33.72 33.05
CA GLU A 164 -0.98 -34.47 33.66
C GLU A 164 -0.61 -36.00 33.80
N ALA A 165 0.00 -36.56 32.74
CA ALA A 165 0.48 -37.95 32.79
C ALA A 165 1.49 -38.21 33.90
N ILE A 166 2.35 -37.22 34.23
CA ILE A 166 3.29 -37.35 35.36
C ILE A 166 2.54 -37.33 36.70
N VAL A 167 1.55 -36.43 36.84
CA VAL A 167 0.75 -36.29 38.06
C VAL A 167 -0.13 -37.51 38.30
N ALA A 168 -0.60 -38.15 37.23
CA ALA A 168 -1.46 -39.37 37.31
C ALA A 168 -0.70 -40.65 37.70
N GLN A 169 0.65 -40.61 37.80
CA GLN A 169 1.46 -41.79 38.20
C GLN A 169 1.19 -42.18 39.67
N ASP A 170 1.23 -43.48 39.96
CA ASP A 170 1.12 -43.98 41.31
C ASP A 170 2.23 -43.39 42.21
N PRO A 171 1.88 -42.68 43.30
CA PRO A 171 2.83 -42.03 44.20
C PRO A 171 3.89 -43.01 44.76
N ALA A 172 3.52 -44.26 44.95
CA ALA A 172 4.41 -45.30 45.50
C ALA A 172 5.50 -45.76 44.49
N LYS A 173 5.27 -45.52 43.17
CA LYS A 173 6.16 -45.89 42.06
C LYS A 173 6.87 -44.71 41.45
N THR A 174 6.54 -43.50 41.89
CA THR A 174 7.00 -42.24 41.28
C THR A 174 8.43 -41.91 41.72
N HIS A 175 9.32 -41.70 40.76
CA HIS A 175 10.66 -41.15 40.99
C HIS A 175 10.61 -39.63 41.15
N TRP A 176 10.27 -39.17 42.35
CA TRP A 176 9.97 -37.74 42.66
C TRP A 176 11.04 -36.76 42.17
N LYS A 177 12.32 -37.10 42.27
CA LYS A 177 13.39 -36.20 41.78
C LYS A 177 13.32 -36.00 40.25
N GLN A 178 13.11 -37.08 39.49
CA GLN A 178 13.05 -37.07 38.04
C GLN A 178 11.75 -36.39 37.55
N SER A 179 10.60 -36.75 38.15
CA SER A 179 9.31 -36.15 37.83
C SER A 179 9.30 -34.64 38.09
N GLY A 180 9.90 -34.21 39.21
CA GLY A 180 10.05 -32.81 39.53
C GLY A 180 10.95 -32.04 38.53
N GLN A 181 11.97 -32.67 37.99
CA GLN A 181 12.78 -32.04 36.93
C GLN A 181 12.02 -31.95 35.63
N THR A 182 11.36 -33.04 35.22
CA THR A 182 10.54 -33.05 33.98
C THR A 182 9.43 -32.01 34.03
N LEU A 183 8.75 -31.81 35.15
CA LEU A 183 7.73 -30.76 35.30
C LEU A 183 8.29 -29.35 35.17
N ARG A 184 9.52 -29.11 35.64
CA ARG A 184 10.20 -27.79 35.41
C ARG A 184 10.53 -27.58 33.94
N ASP A 185 11.03 -28.60 33.28
CA ASP A 185 11.35 -28.55 31.85
C ASP A 185 10.09 -28.30 31.01
N LEU A 186 8.95 -28.95 31.33
CA LEU A 186 7.66 -28.73 30.72
C LEU A 186 7.12 -27.30 30.97
N LEU A 187 7.31 -26.75 32.16
CA LEU A 187 6.95 -25.38 32.46
C LEU A 187 7.75 -24.37 31.64
N ASP A 188 9.04 -24.63 31.44
CA ASP A 188 9.89 -23.76 30.60
C ASP A 188 9.53 -23.88 29.10
N GLU A 189 9.22 -25.11 28.65
CA GLU A 189 8.66 -25.35 27.32
C GLU A 189 7.34 -24.57 27.12
N TRP A 190 6.42 -24.64 28.06
CA TRP A 190 5.16 -23.87 28.06
C TRP A 190 5.38 -22.36 27.96
N LYS A 191 6.26 -21.80 28.77
CA LYS A 191 6.61 -20.37 28.73
C LYS A 191 7.21 -19.97 27.36
N ASN A 192 8.02 -20.85 26.75
CA ASN A 192 8.57 -20.62 25.42
C ASN A 192 7.51 -20.63 24.34
N LEU A 193 6.57 -21.58 24.39
CA LEU A 193 5.43 -21.65 23.48
C LEU A 193 4.50 -20.42 23.62
N GLN A 194 4.31 -19.91 24.84
CA GLN A 194 3.55 -18.68 25.06
C GLN A 194 4.22 -17.44 24.44
N ARG A 195 5.54 -17.36 24.45
CA ARG A 195 6.29 -16.22 23.89
C ARG A 195 6.38 -16.24 22.37
N ARG A 196 6.48 -17.43 21.76
CA ARG A 196 6.70 -17.62 20.32
C ARG A 196 5.41 -17.73 19.52
N GLY A 197 4.37 -18.28 20.11
CA GLY A 197 3.14 -18.59 19.41
C GLY A 197 2.17 -17.41 19.33
N PRO A 198 1.15 -17.50 18.45
CA PRO A 198 0.09 -16.52 18.38
C PRO A 198 -0.65 -16.44 19.72
N ARG A 199 -1.13 -15.23 20.07
CA ARG A 199 -2.00 -15.07 21.24
C ARG A 199 -3.28 -15.87 21.03
N LEU A 200 -3.51 -16.85 21.89
CA LEU A 200 -4.80 -17.53 21.97
C LEU A 200 -5.73 -16.61 22.75
N GLU A 201 -6.92 -16.42 22.24
CA GLU A 201 -7.98 -15.71 22.96
C GLU A 201 -8.28 -16.49 24.24
N LYS A 202 -8.46 -15.77 25.36
CA LYS A 202 -8.97 -16.39 26.58
C LYS A 202 -10.35 -16.98 26.26
N ALA A 203 -10.50 -18.28 26.44
CA ALA A 203 -11.83 -18.86 26.54
C ALA A 203 -12.54 -18.15 27.70
N ILE A 204 -13.61 -17.45 27.37
CA ILE A 204 -14.51 -16.80 28.35
C ILE A 204 -15.35 -17.91 29.02
#